data_d85fd54fc7f9a0f5cea5a44c0a1d3f19
#
_entry.id   d85fd54fc7f9a0f5cea5a44c0a1d3f19
#
_cell.length_a   1.000
_cell.length_b   1.000
_cell.length_c   1.000
_cell.angle_alpha   90.00
_cell.angle_beta   90.00
_cell.angle_gamma   90.00
#
_symmetry.space_group_name_H-M   'P 1'
#
loop_
_entity.id
_entity.type
_entity.pdbx_description
1 polymer ?
#
loop_
_entity_poly.entity_id
_entity_poly.type
_entity_poly.pdbx_seq_one_letter_code
_entity_poly.pdbx_strand_id
1 'polypeptide(L)'
;YNPYFTQLNGNKRCDILNMVRSASIFLPEVIKFEKNNKGNPILKLDQIAPLNNINHEAHDALGDVLATNEIAKILSLKAEDIWNSALISSTRSEVNAKIKNELLFSCSEFIYGKTKPFLVSFVCEHPVFKWPQCFDLSKDPKAFFNMSKNELSIEIKKSPKVIRTIKDNKNPIIMDYNNYLKSSEFFEFSEYEYIN
;
A
#
# COMPACT_ATOMS: atom_id res chain seq x y z
N TYR A 1 -22.26 -22.30 10.60
CA TYR A 1 -21.42 -21.13 10.22
C TYR A 1 -20.69 -21.42 8.91
N ASN A 2 -20.88 -20.58 7.89
CA ASN A 2 -20.15 -20.70 6.62
C ASN A 2 -18.90 -19.79 6.69
N PRO A 3 -17.68 -20.33 6.74
CA PRO A 3 -16.45 -19.56 6.85
C PRO A 3 -16.19 -18.67 5.61
N TYR A 4 -16.87 -18.93 4.50
CA TYR A 4 -16.74 -18.17 3.26
C TYR A 4 -17.81 -17.08 3.10
N PHE A 5 -18.71 -16.89 4.09
CA PHE A 5 -19.80 -15.91 4.02
C PHE A 5 -19.32 -14.51 3.62
N THR A 6 -18.17 -14.09 4.13
CA THR A 6 -17.55 -12.79 3.82
C THR A 6 -17.01 -12.67 2.38
N GLN A 7 -17.10 -13.71 1.57
CA GLN A 7 -16.64 -13.74 0.17
C GLN A 7 -17.74 -14.17 -0.80
N LEU A 8 -18.94 -14.45 -0.29
CA LEU A 8 -20.09 -14.83 -1.10
C LEU A 8 -20.92 -13.61 -1.49
N ASN A 9 -21.75 -13.75 -2.54
CA ASN A 9 -22.74 -12.76 -2.94
C ASN A 9 -22.15 -11.36 -3.24
N GLY A 10 -20.94 -11.30 -3.81
CA GLY A 10 -20.28 -10.05 -4.15
C GLY A 10 -19.61 -9.34 -2.95
N ASN A 11 -19.64 -9.94 -1.75
CA ASN A 11 -18.92 -9.40 -0.61
C ASN A 11 -17.40 -9.43 -0.88
N LYS A 12 -16.72 -8.39 -0.43
CA LYS A 12 -15.26 -8.24 -0.54
C LYS A 12 -14.65 -8.07 0.86
N ARG A 13 -13.40 -8.50 0.99
CA ARG A 13 -12.63 -8.35 2.25
C ARG A 13 -11.55 -7.30 2.03
N CYS A 14 -11.49 -6.33 2.92
CA CYS A 14 -10.47 -5.28 2.91
C CYS A 14 -9.71 -5.24 4.24
N ASP A 15 -8.46 -4.85 4.17
CA ASP A 15 -7.61 -4.63 5.35
C ASP A 15 -7.61 -3.14 5.68
N ILE A 16 -8.39 -2.76 6.71
CA ILE A 16 -8.51 -1.36 7.16
C ILE A 16 -7.15 -0.81 7.62
N LEU A 17 -6.30 -1.63 8.25
CA LEU A 17 -4.98 -1.18 8.68
C LEU A 17 -4.08 -0.80 7.49
N ASN A 18 -4.15 -1.55 6.37
CA ASN A 18 -3.42 -1.18 5.16
C ASN A 18 -3.95 0.12 4.54
N MET A 19 -5.26 0.34 4.59
CA MET A 19 -5.85 1.62 4.16
C MET A 19 -5.38 2.78 5.03
N VAL A 20 -5.43 2.64 6.37
CA VAL A 20 -4.97 3.67 7.32
C VAL A 20 -3.49 3.97 7.13
N ARG A 21 -2.65 2.93 6.93
CA ARG A 21 -1.23 3.08 6.63
C ARG A 21 -1.01 3.89 5.34
N SER A 22 -1.75 3.59 4.30
CA SER A 22 -1.66 4.32 3.03
C SER A 22 -2.19 5.75 3.16
N ALA A 23 -3.31 5.95 3.87
CA ALA A 23 -3.85 7.28 4.16
C ALA A 23 -2.84 8.14 4.93
N SER A 24 -2.13 7.60 5.90
CA SER A 24 -1.13 8.35 6.66
C SER A 24 0.03 8.92 5.83
N ILE A 25 0.17 8.48 4.57
CA ILE A 25 1.20 8.93 3.64
C ILE A 25 0.60 9.77 2.51
N PHE A 26 -0.42 9.24 1.85
CA PHE A 26 -0.96 9.85 0.63
C PHE A 26 -2.02 10.92 0.93
N LEU A 27 -2.71 10.82 2.07
CA LEU A 27 -3.80 11.70 2.51
C LEU A 27 -3.74 11.89 4.04
N PRO A 28 -2.66 12.46 4.60
CA PRO A 28 -2.41 12.51 6.04
C PRO A 28 -3.46 13.30 6.83
N GLU A 29 -4.25 14.14 6.16
CA GLU A 29 -5.34 14.92 6.75
C GLU A 29 -6.62 14.11 7.01
N VAL A 30 -6.76 12.92 6.40
CA VAL A 30 -8.00 12.11 6.47
C VAL A 30 -8.17 11.43 7.82
N ILE A 31 -7.09 10.88 8.38
CA ILE A 31 -7.06 10.21 9.69
C ILE A 31 -6.08 10.92 10.59
N LYS A 32 -6.55 11.44 11.71
CA LYS A 32 -5.69 12.04 12.74
C LYS A 32 -4.91 10.95 13.46
N PHE A 33 -3.62 11.15 13.62
CA PHE A 33 -2.72 10.24 14.33
C PHE A 33 -1.59 11.04 15.02
N GLU A 34 -1.02 10.47 16.04
CA GLU A 34 0.21 10.95 16.67
C GLU A 34 1.44 10.31 16.04
N LYS A 35 2.59 10.92 16.26
CA LYS A 35 3.88 10.36 15.85
C LYS A 35 4.67 9.92 17.09
N ASN A 36 5.38 8.80 16.97
CA ASN A 36 6.29 8.35 18.02
C ASN A 36 7.58 9.19 18.04
N ASN A 37 8.47 8.92 19.00
CA ASN A 37 9.75 9.63 19.15
C ASN A 37 10.68 9.55 17.92
N LYS A 38 10.40 8.64 16.98
CA LYS A 38 11.12 8.49 15.70
C LYS A 38 10.40 9.18 14.54
N GLY A 39 9.34 9.95 14.82
CA GLY A 39 8.52 10.62 13.81
C GLY A 39 7.59 9.70 13.01
N ASN A 40 7.46 8.41 13.36
CA ASN A 40 6.59 7.49 12.65
C ASN A 40 5.14 7.57 13.17
N PRO A 41 4.12 7.49 12.28
CA PRO A 41 2.73 7.44 12.68
C PRO A 41 2.42 6.26 13.62
N ILE A 42 1.64 6.53 14.66
CA ILE A 42 1.09 5.51 15.55
C ILE A 42 -0.34 5.24 15.09
N LEU A 43 -0.55 4.06 14.51
CA LEU A 43 -1.79 3.70 13.82
C LEU A 43 -2.54 2.55 14.51
N LYS A 44 -2.33 2.39 15.83
CA LYS A 44 -3.11 1.46 16.63
C LYS A 44 -4.53 1.99 16.82
N LEU A 45 -5.53 1.11 16.77
CA LEU A 45 -6.94 1.49 16.85
C LEU A 45 -7.27 2.24 18.12
N ASP A 46 -6.74 1.80 19.27
CA ASP A 46 -6.91 2.42 20.58
C ASP A 46 -6.38 3.86 20.65
N GLN A 47 -5.44 4.23 19.77
CA GLN A 47 -4.86 5.57 19.70
C GLN A 47 -5.51 6.44 18.63
N ILE A 48 -5.81 5.89 17.45
CA ILE A 48 -6.42 6.68 16.38
C ILE A 48 -7.93 6.92 16.58
N ALA A 49 -8.65 6.00 17.23
CA ALA A 49 -10.08 6.14 17.42
C ALA A 49 -10.45 7.41 18.22
N PRO A 50 -9.91 7.68 19.41
CA PRO A 50 -10.22 8.90 20.17
C PRO A 50 -9.84 10.19 19.43
N LEU A 51 -8.71 10.21 18.72
CA LEU A 51 -8.26 11.36 17.94
C LEU A 51 -9.23 11.72 16.81
N ASN A 52 -9.98 10.73 16.31
CA ASN A 52 -10.98 10.90 15.26
C ASN A 52 -12.43 10.96 15.80
N ASN A 53 -12.60 11.24 17.09
CA ASN A 53 -13.89 11.33 17.79
C ASN A 53 -14.72 10.03 17.73
N ILE A 54 -14.04 8.89 17.74
CA ILE A 54 -14.66 7.55 17.76
C ILE A 54 -14.58 7.03 19.19
N ASN A 55 -15.75 6.69 19.76
CA ASN A 55 -15.79 6.03 21.06
C ASN A 55 -15.26 4.61 20.94
N HIS A 56 -14.28 4.27 21.75
CA HIS A 56 -13.61 2.98 21.71
C HIS A 56 -13.25 2.51 23.12
N GLU A 57 -13.82 1.40 23.52
CA GLU A 57 -13.41 0.68 24.72
C GLU A 57 -12.38 -0.39 24.30
N ALA A 58 -11.12 -0.11 24.61
CA ALA A 58 -10.02 -0.97 24.20
C ALA A 58 -10.18 -2.38 24.79
N HIS A 59 -9.88 -3.39 23.95
CA HIS A 59 -9.95 -4.83 24.30
C HIS A 59 -11.36 -5.40 24.47
N ASP A 60 -12.42 -4.64 24.14
CA ASP A 60 -13.73 -5.23 23.91
C ASP A 60 -13.88 -5.57 22.42
N ALA A 61 -14.16 -6.83 22.11
CA ALA A 61 -14.24 -7.30 20.73
C ALA A 61 -15.34 -6.57 19.91
N LEU A 62 -16.44 -6.20 20.54
CA LEU A 62 -17.49 -5.41 19.88
C LEU A 62 -17.03 -3.97 19.68
N GLY A 63 -16.40 -3.37 20.68
CA GLY A 63 -15.82 -2.03 20.63
C GLY A 63 -14.80 -1.90 19.49
N ASP A 64 -13.91 -2.89 19.34
CA ASP A 64 -12.93 -2.95 18.26
C ASP A 64 -13.59 -3.00 16.86
N VAL A 65 -14.65 -3.81 16.72
CA VAL A 65 -15.41 -3.91 15.46
C VAL A 65 -16.11 -2.58 15.12
N LEU A 66 -16.78 -1.96 16.11
CA LEU A 66 -17.49 -0.70 15.92
C LEU A 66 -16.51 0.43 15.56
N ALA A 67 -15.40 0.55 16.30
CA ALA A 67 -14.39 1.56 16.01
C ALA A 67 -13.74 1.35 14.64
N THR A 68 -13.44 0.11 14.24
CA THR A 68 -12.93 -0.23 12.91
C THR A 68 -13.92 0.18 11.81
N ASN A 69 -15.23 -0.05 12.04
CA ASN A 69 -16.28 0.36 11.10
C ASN A 69 -16.37 1.88 10.95
N GLU A 70 -16.22 2.65 12.04
CA GLU A 70 -16.21 4.12 11.95
C GLU A 70 -14.97 4.63 11.21
N ILE A 71 -13.77 4.05 11.43
CA ILE A 71 -12.59 4.35 10.62
C ILE A 71 -12.84 4.01 9.14
N ALA A 72 -13.45 2.87 8.83
CA ALA A 72 -13.81 2.49 7.47
C ALA A 72 -14.75 3.52 6.81
N LYS A 73 -15.74 4.04 7.53
CA LYS A 73 -16.64 5.10 7.04
C LYS A 73 -15.85 6.39 6.73
N ILE A 74 -14.95 6.81 7.60
CA ILE A 74 -14.10 7.98 7.34
C ILE A 74 -13.31 7.80 6.04
N LEU A 75 -12.66 6.64 5.88
CA LEU A 75 -11.88 6.32 4.69
C LEU A 75 -12.74 6.27 3.43
N SER A 76 -13.93 5.67 3.48
CA SER A 76 -14.83 5.59 2.33
C SER A 76 -15.36 6.96 1.87
N LEU A 77 -15.51 7.93 2.80
CA LEU A 77 -15.99 9.26 2.51
C LEU A 77 -14.90 10.27 2.13
N LYS A 78 -13.70 10.10 2.65
CA LYS A 78 -12.64 11.12 2.55
C LYS A 78 -11.37 10.64 1.84
N ALA A 79 -11.26 9.34 1.55
CA ALA A 79 -10.10 8.72 0.90
C ALA A 79 -10.55 7.76 -0.20
N GLU A 80 -11.37 8.25 -1.14
CA GLU A 80 -12.02 7.45 -2.18
C GLU A 80 -11.01 6.62 -2.98
N ASP A 81 -9.88 7.18 -3.37
CA ASP A 81 -8.84 6.47 -4.14
C ASP A 81 -8.30 5.26 -3.36
N ILE A 82 -8.03 5.43 -2.05
CA ILE A 82 -7.57 4.35 -1.18
C ILE A 82 -8.66 3.30 -1.00
N TRP A 83 -9.90 3.76 -0.80
CA TRP A 83 -11.06 2.89 -0.63
C TRP A 83 -11.28 2.02 -1.87
N ASN A 84 -11.32 2.62 -3.05
CA ASN A 84 -11.51 1.93 -4.32
C ASN A 84 -10.34 0.99 -4.61
N SER A 85 -9.10 1.39 -4.32
CA SER A 85 -7.94 0.51 -4.42
C SER A 85 -8.07 -0.74 -3.54
N ALA A 86 -8.51 -0.59 -2.29
CA ALA A 86 -8.71 -1.72 -1.39
C ALA A 86 -9.83 -2.67 -1.88
N LEU A 87 -10.92 -2.13 -2.45
CA LEU A 87 -11.99 -2.95 -3.05
C LEU A 87 -11.49 -3.76 -4.25
N ILE A 88 -10.72 -3.16 -5.15
CA ILE A 88 -10.07 -3.85 -6.28
C ILE A 88 -9.08 -4.90 -5.74
N SER A 89 -8.31 -4.55 -4.73
CA SER A 89 -7.29 -5.44 -4.15
C SER A 89 -7.85 -6.57 -3.27
N SER A 90 -9.16 -6.72 -3.21
CA SER A 90 -9.81 -7.81 -2.48
C SER A 90 -9.66 -9.18 -3.16
N THR A 91 -9.34 -9.22 -4.46
CA THR A 91 -9.07 -10.45 -5.21
C THR A 91 -7.72 -10.39 -5.91
N ARG A 92 -7.05 -11.55 -5.99
CA ARG A 92 -5.76 -11.67 -6.68
C ARG A 92 -5.84 -11.31 -8.16
N SER A 93 -6.93 -11.70 -8.82
CA SER A 93 -7.12 -11.45 -10.26
C SER A 93 -7.23 -9.95 -10.56
N GLU A 94 -8.01 -9.21 -9.77
CA GLU A 94 -8.17 -7.76 -9.93
C GLU A 94 -6.84 -7.02 -9.65
N VAL A 95 -6.09 -7.43 -8.60
CA VAL A 95 -4.75 -6.87 -8.31
C VAL A 95 -3.81 -7.07 -9.49
N ASN A 96 -3.72 -8.31 -10.00
CA ASN A 96 -2.83 -8.63 -11.12
C ASN A 96 -3.24 -7.91 -12.40
N ALA A 97 -4.54 -7.80 -12.68
CA ALA A 97 -5.04 -7.05 -13.83
C ALA A 97 -4.66 -5.56 -13.74
N LYS A 98 -4.88 -4.94 -12.57
CA LYS A 98 -4.51 -3.53 -12.36
C LYS A 98 -3.01 -3.31 -12.55
N ILE A 99 -2.16 -4.11 -11.91
CA ILE A 99 -0.70 -3.99 -11.99
C ILE A 99 -0.17 -4.16 -13.41
N LYS A 100 -0.74 -5.09 -14.19
CA LYS A 100 -0.29 -5.36 -15.55
C LYS A 100 -0.79 -4.34 -16.58
N ASN A 101 -1.90 -3.68 -16.30
CA ASN A 101 -2.50 -2.71 -17.20
C ASN A 101 -1.94 -1.29 -16.99
N GLU A 102 -1.28 -1.04 -15.87
CA GLU A 102 -0.70 0.27 -15.56
C GLU A 102 0.81 0.25 -15.79
N LEU A 103 1.30 1.22 -16.59
CA LEU A 103 2.74 1.38 -16.81
C LEU A 103 3.45 1.75 -15.51
N LEU A 104 2.86 2.68 -14.76
CA LEU A 104 3.39 3.22 -13.51
C LEU A 104 2.26 3.24 -12.48
N PHE A 105 2.56 2.83 -11.26
CA PHE A 105 1.62 2.94 -10.16
C PHE A 105 2.35 3.11 -8.82
N SER A 106 1.67 3.67 -7.85
CA SER A 106 2.18 3.79 -6.50
C SER A 106 1.63 2.69 -5.60
N CYS A 107 2.44 2.27 -4.65
CA CYS A 107 2.03 1.37 -3.57
C CYS A 107 2.73 1.75 -2.27
N SER A 108 2.25 1.22 -1.16
CA SER A 108 2.88 1.40 0.14
C SER A 108 3.27 0.06 0.76
N GLU A 109 4.41 0.03 1.43
CA GLU A 109 4.88 -1.12 2.20
C GLU A 109 5.19 -0.72 3.64
N PHE A 110 4.84 -1.58 4.58
CA PHE A 110 5.24 -1.42 5.98
C PHE A 110 6.57 -2.13 6.22
N ILE A 111 7.64 -1.33 6.39
CA ILE A 111 9.01 -1.82 6.49
C ILE A 111 9.66 -1.23 7.75
N TYR A 112 10.19 -2.09 8.62
CA TYR A 112 10.89 -1.68 9.85
C TYR A 112 10.10 -0.68 10.73
N GLY A 113 8.80 -0.93 10.91
CA GLY A 113 7.94 -0.07 11.74
C GLY A 113 7.49 1.23 11.11
N LYS A 114 7.77 1.43 9.82
CA LYS A 114 7.39 2.62 9.06
C LYS A 114 6.71 2.23 7.75
N THR A 115 5.64 2.91 7.40
CA THR A 115 5.05 2.81 6.06
C THR A 115 5.84 3.69 5.10
N LYS A 116 6.20 3.13 3.95
CA LYS A 116 6.91 3.84 2.88
C LYS A 116 6.15 3.72 1.57
N PRO A 117 5.98 4.81 0.84
CA PRO A 117 5.45 4.77 -0.51
C PRO A 117 6.55 4.39 -1.50
N PHE A 118 6.14 3.77 -2.61
CA PHE A 118 6.99 3.42 -3.73
C PHE A 118 6.27 3.73 -5.03
N LEU A 119 6.99 4.28 -5.99
CA LEU A 119 6.55 4.32 -7.38
C LEU A 119 7.21 3.16 -8.09
N VAL A 120 6.42 2.34 -8.76
CA VAL A 120 6.90 1.08 -9.32
C VAL A 120 6.30 0.81 -10.70
N SER A 121 7.01 -0.01 -11.48
CA SER A 121 6.55 -0.56 -12.75
C SER A 121 6.63 -2.08 -12.72
N PHE A 122 5.66 -2.76 -13.31
CA PHE A 122 5.64 -4.22 -13.39
C PHE A 122 6.78 -4.74 -14.27
N VAL A 123 7.48 -5.78 -13.81
CA VAL A 123 8.55 -6.44 -14.56
C VAL A 123 8.16 -7.86 -14.95
N CYS A 124 7.83 -8.69 -13.96
CA CYS A 124 7.50 -10.09 -14.18
C CYS A 124 6.75 -10.69 -12.99
N GLU A 125 6.34 -11.93 -13.11
CA GLU A 125 5.81 -12.70 -11.99
C GLU A 125 6.92 -13.51 -11.31
N HIS A 126 6.81 -13.64 -9.98
CA HIS A 126 7.67 -14.55 -9.24
C HIS A 126 7.46 -16.01 -9.72
N PRO A 127 8.52 -16.76 -10.04
CA PRO A 127 8.39 -18.06 -10.72
C PRO A 127 7.57 -19.09 -9.93
N VAL A 128 7.64 -19.05 -8.60
CA VAL A 128 6.93 -19.99 -7.71
C VAL A 128 5.60 -19.43 -7.22
N PHE A 129 5.63 -18.25 -6.58
CA PHE A 129 4.45 -17.70 -5.91
C PHE A 129 3.50 -16.94 -6.84
N LYS A 130 3.94 -16.65 -8.07
CA LYS A 130 3.21 -15.86 -9.08
C LYS A 130 2.88 -14.43 -8.62
N TRP A 131 3.52 -13.94 -7.55
CA TRP A 131 3.38 -12.57 -7.11
C TRP A 131 4.04 -11.60 -8.08
N PRO A 132 3.43 -10.46 -8.39
CA PRO A 132 4.04 -9.42 -9.19
C PRO A 132 5.38 -8.96 -8.60
N GLN A 133 6.39 -8.91 -9.45
CA GLN A 133 7.69 -8.31 -9.18
C GLN A 133 7.74 -6.99 -9.92
N CYS A 134 7.97 -5.91 -9.19
CA CYS A 134 7.95 -4.57 -9.74
C CYS A 134 9.28 -3.87 -9.50
N PHE A 135 9.72 -3.07 -10.47
CA PHE A 135 10.93 -2.27 -10.35
C PHE A 135 10.62 -1.00 -9.57
N ASP A 136 11.46 -0.68 -8.59
CA ASP A 136 11.41 0.54 -7.79
C ASP A 136 12.03 1.70 -8.58
N LEU A 137 11.19 2.61 -9.05
CA LEU A 137 11.59 3.74 -9.90
C LEU A 137 12.33 4.86 -9.15
N SER A 138 12.58 4.71 -7.85
CA SER A 138 13.58 5.53 -7.15
C SER A 138 15.01 5.23 -7.62
N LYS A 139 15.19 4.19 -8.45
CA LYS A 139 16.44 3.83 -9.11
C LYS A 139 16.33 4.04 -10.61
N ASP A 140 17.41 4.52 -11.23
CA ASP A 140 17.46 4.68 -12.67
C ASP A 140 17.47 3.31 -13.37
N PRO A 141 16.44 2.95 -14.16
CA PRO A 141 16.42 1.68 -14.89
C PRO A 141 17.57 1.54 -15.89
N LYS A 142 18.07 2.65 -16.46
CA LYS A 142 19.18 2.64 -17.42
C LYS A 142 20.44 2.02 -16.84
N ALA A 143 20.65 2.15 -15.53
CA ALA A 143 21.79 1.53 -14.84
C ALA A 143 21.80 0.00 -14.94
N PHE A 144 20.65 -0.63 -15.25
CA PHE A 144 20.48 -2.07 -15.27
C PHE A 144 20.47 -2.67 -16.69
N PHE A 145 20.25 -1.85 -17.73
CA PHE A 145 20.05 -2.36 -19.10
C PHE A 145 21.24 -3.10 -19.68
N ASN A 146 22.46 -2.72 -19.30
CA ASN A 146 23.68 -3.32 -19.83
C ASN A 146 24.31 -4.35 -18.89
N MET A 147 23.65 -4.68 -17.76
CA MET A 147 24.16 -5.66 -16.81
C MET A 147 23.98 -7.08 -17.36
N SER A 148 25.01 -7.89 -17.20
CA SER A 148 24.92 -9.34 -17.42
C SER A 148 23.97 -9.97 -16.40
N LYS A 149 23.49 -11.18 -16.70
CA LYS A 149 22.64 -11.96 -15.78
C LYS A 149 23.27 -12.14 -14.38
N ASN A 150 24.59 -12.30 -14.31
CA ASN A 150 25.29 -12.46 -13.05
C ASN A 150 25.31 -11.14 -12.24
N GLU A 151 25.60 -10.03 -12.89
CA GLU A 151 25.57 -8.70 -12.26
C GLU A 151 24.17 -8.35 -11.78
N LEU A 152 23.13 -8.55 -12.59
CA LEU A 152 21.74 -8.37 -12.18
C LEU A 152 21.40 -9.25 -10.96
N SER A 153 21.81 -10.53 -10.95
CA SER A 153 21.54 -11.44 -9.83
C SER A 153 22.19 -10.98 -8.52
N ILE A 154 23.32 -10.28 -8.59
CA ILE A 154 23.97 -9.69 -7.44
C ILE A 154 23.24 -8.41 -7.03
N GLU A 155 22.93 -7.54 -8.00
CA GLU A 155 22.36 -6.22 -7.73
C GLU A 155 20.96 -6.29 -7.11
N ILE A 156 20.08 -7.16 -7.61
CA ILE A 156 18.72 -7.33 -7.08
C ILE A 156 18.68 -7.87 -5.64
N LYS A 157 19.78 -8.45 -5.14
CA LYS A 157 19.90 -8.95 -3.76
C LYS A 157 20.36 -7.88 -2.77
N LYS A 158 20.90 -6.77 -3.26
CA LYS A 158 21.38 -5.67 -2.41
C LYS A 158 20.26 -4.98 -1.65
N SER A 159 20.61 -4.27 -0.60
CA SER A 159 19.72 -3.37 0.13
C SER A 159 20.16 -1.92 -0.12
N PRO A 160 19.21 -1.00 -0.34
CA PRO A 160 17.76 -1.19 -0.46
C PRO A 160 17.39 -1.96 -1.73
N LYS A 161 16.34 -2.81 -1.63
CA LYS A 161 15.89 -3.64 -2.76
C LYS A 161 15.39 -2.77 -3.92
N VAL A 162 15.82 -3.11 -5.11
CA VAL A 162 15.34 -2.51 -6.37
C VAL A 162 14.09 -3.22 -6.92
N ILE A 163 13.89 -4.48 -6.55
CA ILE A 163 12.70 -5.24 -6.91
C ILE A 163 11.78 -5.34 -5.70
N ARG A 164 10.54 -4.86 -5.89
CA ARG A 164 9.44 -4.92 -4.92
C ARG A 164 8.50 -6.07 -5.27
N THR A 165 8.23 -6.94 -4.31
CA THR A 165 7.27 -8.02 -4.46
C THR A 165 5.93 -7.58 -3.91
N ILE A 166 4.91 -7.45 -4.77
CA ILE A 166 3.55 -7.16 -4.34
C ILE A 166 2.82 -8.45 -4.03
N LYS A 167 2.50 -8.65 -2.76
CA LYS A 167 1.73 -9.82 -2.31
C LYS A 167 0.26 -9.59 -2.60
N ASP A 168 -0.18 -10.05 -3.76
CA ASP A 168 -1.52 -9.86 -4.31
C ASP A 168 -2.66 -10.46 -3.47
N ASN A 169 -2.32 -11.28 -2.49
CA ASN A 169 -3.25 -11.88 -1.53
C ASN A 169 -3.27 -11.17 -0.15
N LYS A 170 -2.63 -10.03 -0.02
CA LYS A 170 -2.52 -9.25 1.24
C LYS A 170 -3.21 -7.89 1.17
N ASN A 171 -4.20 -7.76 0.29
CA ASN A 171 -4.95 -6.53 0.07
C ASN A 171 -4.02 -5.30 -0.06
N PRO A 172 -3.09 -5.30 -1.05
CA PRO A 172 -2.18 -4.19 -1.26
C PRO A 172 -2.97 -2.95 -1.70
N ILE A 173 -2.57 -1.78 -1.24
CA ILE A 173 -3.13 -0.51 -1.72
C ILE A 173 -2.29 -0.05 -2.92
N ILE A 174 -2.93 -0.03 -4.09
CA ILE A 174 -2.33 0.33 -5.38
C ILE A 174 -3.01 1.59 -5.88
N MET A 175 -2.25 2.66 -5.96
CA MET A 175 -2.72 3.99 -6.30
C MET A 175 -2.17 4.43 -7.65
N ASP A 176 -2.85 5.35 -8.30
CA ASP A 176 -2.32 6.07 -9.46
C ASP A 176 -1.02 6.81 -9.09
N TYR A 177 -0.10 6.95 -10.06
CA TYR A 177 1.18 7.63 -9.83
C TYR A 177 1.01 9.10 -9.41
N ASN A 178 -0.07 9.77 -9.80
CA ASN A 178 -0.37 11.14 -9.38
C ASN A 178 -0.55 11.27 -7.86
N ASN A 179 -1.04 10.22 -7.19
CA ASN A 179 -1.12 10.20 -5.73
C ASN A 179 0.28 10.14 -5.09
N TYR A 180 1.22 9.48 -5.76
CA TYR A 180 2.61 9.48 -5.34
C TYR A 180 3.21 10.89 -5.40
N LEU A 181 2.97 11.62 -6.47
CA LEU A 181 3.48 12.99 -6.66
C LEU A 181 2.92 13.97 -5.62
N LYS A 182 1.68 13.76 -5.14
CA LYS A 182 1.07 14.56 -4.07
C LYS A 182 1.74 14.33 -2.71
N SER A 183 2.34 13.17 -2.48
CA SER A 183 3.02 12.80 -1.23
C SER A 183 4.47 13.31 -1.15
N SER A 184 4.78 14.44 -1.72
CA SER A 184 6.10 15.01 -2.04
C SER A 184 7.10 15.14 -0.89
N GLU A 185 6.71 14.94 0.36
CA GLU A 185 7.65 14.90 1.49
C GLU A 185 8.67 13.73 1.43
N PHE A 186 8.47 12.76 0.52
CA PHE A 186 9.23 11.51 0.49
C PHE A 186 10.13 11.38 -0.73
N PHE A 187 10.09 12.31 -1.70
CA PHE A 187 10.74 12.13 -2.98
C PHE A 187 11.58 13.30 -3.43
N GLU A 188 12.88 13.09 -3.39
CA GLU A 188 13.76 13.59 -4.44
C GLU A 188 13.59 12.68 -5.66
N PHE A 189 12.63 12.97 -6.51
CA PHE A 189 12.54 12.36 -7.81
C PHE A 189 13.54 13.07 -8.70
N SER A 190 14.63 12.42 -9.05
CA SER A 190 15.46 12.87 -10.14
C SER A 190 14.68 12.66 -11.44
N GLU A 191 13.88 13.67 -11.77
CA GLU A 191 13.36 14.00 -13.08
C GLU A 191 12.51 12.98 -13.86
N TYR A 192 11.36 13.41 -14.14
CA TYR A 192 10.30 13.18 -15.12
C TYR A 192 10.70 12.69 -16.53
N GLU A 193 11.95 12.37 -16.83
CA GLU A 193 12.39 11.88 -18.13
C GLU A 193 11.81 10.52 -18.54
N TYR A 194 11.16 9.80 -17.60
CA TYR A 194 10.62 8.47 -17.87
C TYR A 194 9.09 8.45 -18.06
N ILE A 195 8.42 9.59 -17.94
CA ILE A 195 6.95 9.69 -18.01
C ILE A 195 6.49 10.33 -19.34
N ASN A 196 7.42 10.88 -20.12
CA ASN A 196 7.15 11.46 -21.45
C ASN A 196 7.55 10.51 -22.58
#